data_c50566417c56fddc70927616bf1120db
#
_entry.id   c50566417c56fddc70927616bf1120db
#
_cell.length_a   1.000
_cell.length_b   1.000
_cell.length_c   1.000
_cell.angle_alpha   90.00
_cell.angle_beta   90.00
_cell.angle_gamma   90.00
#
_symmetry.space_group_name_H-M   'P 1'
#
loop_
_entity.id
_entity.type
_entity.pdbx_description
1 polymer ?
#
loop_
_entity_poly.entity_id
_entity_poly.type
_entity_poly.pdbx_seq_one_letter_code
_entity_poly.pdbx_strand_id
1 'polypeptide(L)'
;MGKVFVRYICAYCILVTAKETINYMINAVWSRSAVLYEMNLRQATPEGTLAAAAERLGFLRDLGIDAVWLMPHYPIGEVGRKGSLGSYYSIRDYRAVDPELGTLADFDAFVRRAHALGMKVLIDWVANHTSRDARWLAECPADWYERDASGRPVVPNGWDDTAKLDYTNRAVWQGQIDAMRFWLAEHGGDGFRCDMAMLVPIEFWQEAARRLRAVKPDLFLLAEAEEDYLFDRAFDASYAWRLYHLMNDVAQQKCRVDRIREYLYADREHVPTWALRLMFTSNHDENSWSGSEFARLGPAVRVMTALTFLLPQSLPLVYTGQEFGYDHSFAFFDRDPLPACEPNETTEFYRRLIALRHDAPALASGERGGSFVEIRNNAEDCLLTFVRETPENRVVALLNVSPYEVHADFDTGIYAGGYADALTGERVQLCSHVDERMPGWSFRILTRPM
;
A
#
# COMPACT_ATOMS: atom_id res chain seq x y z
N MET A 1 -39.88 16.82 47.23
CA MET A 1 -39.50 17.85 46.20
C MET A 1 -38.08 17.51 45.73
N GLY A 2 -37.98 16.72 44.68
CA GLY A 2 -36.70 16.35 44.07
C GLY A 2 -36.50 17.16 42.79
N LYS A 3 -35.44 17.95 42.71
CA LYS A 3 -35.07 18.68 41.51
C LYS A 3 -34.30 17.76 40.56
N VAL A 4 -34.89 17.45 39.39
CA VAL A 4 -34.25 16.80 38.25
C VAL A 4 -33.38 17.85 37.57
N PHE A 5 -32.05 17.65 37.60
CA PHE A 5 -31.13 18.45 36.77
C PHE A 5 -31.00 17.75 35.42
N VAL A 6 -31.70 18.28 34.43
CA VAL A 6 -31.49 17.96 33.03
C VAL A 6 -30.24 18.71 32.56
N ARG A 7 -29.15 17.99 32.30
CA ARG A 7 -27.97 18.56 31.64
C ARG A 7 -28.28 18.75 30.16
N TYR A 8 -28.46 19.99 29.75
CA TYR A 8 -28.38 20.39 28.33
C TYR A 8 -26.91 20.25 27.89
N ILE A 9 -26.58 19.17 27.22
CA ILE A 9 -25.33 19.07 26.46
C ILE A 9 -25.55 19.94 25.20
N CYS A 10 -24.78 21.00 25.10
CA CYS A 10 -24.91 22.00 24.05
C CYS A 10 -24.72 21.33 22.67
N ALA A 11 -25.77 21.33 21.85
CA ALA A 11 -25.75 20.79 20.48
C ALA A 11 -24.64 21.44 19.61
N TYR A 12 -24.16 22.61 20.02
CA TYR A 12 -23.04 23.29 19.37
C TYR A 12 -21.69 22.57 19.59
N CYS A 13 -21.45 21.99 20.76
CA CYS A 13 -20.24 21.21 21.03
C CYS A 13 -20.23 19.87 20.27
N ILE A 14 -21.40 19.26 20.08
CA ILE A 14 -21.51 18.00 19.30
C ILE A 14 -21.30 18.30 17.81
N LEU A 15 -21.79 19.43 17.30
CA LEU A 15 -21.61 19.85 15.91
C LEU A 15 -20.16 20.29 15.62
N VAL A 16 -19.46 20.90 16.57
CA VAL A 16 -18.04 21.28 16.41
C VAL A 16 -17.16 20.05 16.44
N THR A 17 -17.38 19.11 17.36
CA THR A 17 -16.63 17.82 17.39
C THR A 17 -16.94 16.96 16.18
N ALA A 18 -18.19 16.89 15.72
CA ALA A 18 -18.55 16.16 14.49
C ALA A 18 -17.94 16.83 13.23
N LYS A 19 -17.90 18.16 13.15
CA LYS A 19 -17.24 18.86 12.04
C LYS A 19 -15.72 18.71 12.06
N GLU A 20 -15.09 18.73 13.23
CA GLU A 20 -13.67 18.44 13.34
C GLU A 20 -13.37 16.97 13.00
N THR A 21 -14.19 16.03 13.45
CA THR A 21 -14.04 14.60 13.11
C THR A 21 -14.26 14.36 11.61
N ILE A 22 -15.25 15.03 10.97
CA ILE A 22 -15.51 14.92 9.52
C ILE A 22 -14.36 15.50 8.69
N ASN A 23 -13.70 16.57 9.16
CA ASN A 23 -12.54 17.15 8.45
C ASN A 23 -11.26 16.31 8.55
N TYR A 24 -11.20 15.32 9.44
CA TYR A 24 -10.08 14.36 9.52
C TYR A 24 -10.30 13.10 8.68
N MET A 25 -11.52 12.86 8.17
CA MET A 25 -11.85 11.68 7.38
C MET A 25 -11.59 11.93 5.89
N ILE A 26 -10.50 11.42 5.38
CA ILE A 26 -10.16 11.16 3.98
C ILE A 26 -10.35 12.33 3.01
N ASN A 27 -9.35 13.15 2.89
CA ASN A 27 -9.30 14.12 1.81
C ASN A 27 -8.75 13.55 0.49
N ALA A 28 -8.03 12.44 0.54
CA ALA A 28 -7.48 11.77 -0.63
C ALA A 28 -8.49 10.82 -1.31
N VAL A 29 -9.62 11.36 -1.77
CA VAL A 29 -10.73 10.58 -2.37
C VAL A 29 -10.28 9.73 -3.57
N TRP A 30 -9.23 10.14 -4.27
CA TRP A 30 -8.63 9.42 -5.37
C TRP A 30 -8.14 8.03 -4.98
N SER A 31 -7.71 7.82 -3.74
CA SER A 31 -7.13 6.55 -3.27
C SER A 31 -8.14 5.40 -3.15
N ARG A 32 -9.43 5.68 -3.17
CA ARG A 32 -10.48 4.67 -2.92
C ARG A 32 -10.60 3.59 -3.98
N SER A 33 -10.34 3.90 -5.23
CA SER A 33 -10.25 2.95 -6.34
C SER A 33 -8.84 2.80 -6.89
N ALA A 34 -7.87 3.47 -6.30
CA ALA A 34 -6.50 3.52 -6.79
C ALA A 34 -5.79 2.18 -6.71
N VAL A 35 -4.81 2.04 -7.60
CA VAL A 35 -3.77 1.01 -7.57
C VAL A 35 -2.42 1.71 -7.51
N LEU A 36 -1.61 1.33 -6.52
CA LEU A 36 -0.27 1.87 -6.34
C LEU A 36 0.76 1.04 -7.12
N TYR A 37 1.76 1.73 -7.64
CA TYR A 37 2.97 1.10 -8.16
C TYR A 37 4.17 1.53 -7.32
N GLU A 38 4.85 0.60 -6.70
CA GLU A 38 6.10 0.82 -5.99
C GLU A 38 7.27 0.80 -6.97
N MET A 39 7.89 1.95 -7.15
CA MET A 39 8.99 2.12 -8.08
C MET A 39 10.33 2.11 -7.35
N ASN A 40 11.08 1.02 -7.55
CA ASN A 40 12.47 0.95 -7.14
C ASN A 40 13.34 1.67 -8.18
N LEU A 41 13.62 2.96 -7.96
CA LEU A 41 14.35 3.79 -8.92
C LEU A 41 15.70 3.19 -9.33
N ARG A 42 16.42 2.57 -8.39
CA ARG A 42 17.71 1.92 -8.64
C ARG A 42 17.60 0.77 -9.63
N GLN A 43 16.48 0.04 -9.59
CA GLN A 43 16.28 -1.22 -10.32
C GLN A 43 15.30 -1.11 -11.50
N ALA A 44 14.45 -0.08 -11.52
CA ALA A 44 13.34 0.01 -12.46
C ALA A 44 13.75 0.13 -13.92
N THR A 45 14.96 0.64 -14.21
CA THR A 45 15.49 0.80 -15.56
C THR A 45 16.98 0.46 -15.63
N PRO A 46 17.52 0.16 -16.83
CA PRO A 46 18.97 -0.05 -16.99
C PRO A 46 19.80 1.14 -16.53
N GLU A 47 19.33 2.36 -16.63
CA GLU A 47 20.02 3.58 -16.20
C GLU A 47 19.90 3.80 -14.68
N GLY A 48 18.76 3.40 -14.07
CA GLY A 48 18.43 3.59 -12.66
C GLY A 48 18.35 5.06 -12.25
N THR A 49 17.80 5.91 -13.11
CA THR A 49 17.68 7.34 -12.89
C THR A 49 16.23 7.82 -12.92
N LEU A 50 15.97 8.98 -12.31
CA LEU A 50 14.64 9.63 -12.35
C LEU A 50 14.22 9.95 -13.78
N ALA A 51 15.16 10.37 -14.65
CA ALA A 51 14.86 10.66 -16.05
C ALA A 51 14.41 9.39 -16.80
N ALA A 52 15.12 8.28 -16.65
CA ALA A 52 14.74 7.02 -17.28
C ALA A 52 13.43 6.45 -16.68
N ALA A 53 13.24 6.56 -15.35
CA ALA A 53 12.01 6.17 -14.68
C ALA A 53 10.80 6.98 -15.17
N ALA A 54 10.98 8.28 -15.48
CA ALA A 54 9.93 9.13 -16.03
C ALA A 54 9.42 8.64 -17.40
N GLU A 55 10.27 7.99 -18.21
CA GLU A 55 9.83 7.42 -19.49
C GLU A 55 8.88 6.22 -19.31
N ARG A 56 8.95 5.51 -18.19
CA ARG A 56 8.04 4.40 -17.87
C ARG A 56 6.64 4.85 -17.47
N LEU A 57 6.46 6.12 -17.07
CA LEU A 57 5.16 6.61 -16.57
C LEU A 57 4.04 6.46 -17.60
N GLY A 58 4.33 6.61 -18.89
CA GLY A 58 3.34 6.38 -19.96
C GLY A 58 2.82 4.95 -19.95
N PHE A 59 3.71 3.97 -19.88
CA PHE A 59 3.34 2.55 -19.78
C PHE A 59 2.54 2.24 -18.51
N LEU A 60 2.97 2.76 -17.35
CA LEU A 60 2.25 2.57 -16.09
C LEU A 60 0.84 3.18 -16.11
N ARG A 61 0.68 4.35 -16.76
CA ARG A 61 -0.63 4.95 -16.97
C ARG A 61 -1.51 4.09 -17.87
N ASP A 62 -0.96 3.55 -18.96
CA ASP A 62 -1.68 2.65 -19.88
C ASP A 62 -2.03 1.31 -19.22
N LEU A 63 -1.24 0.88 -18.23
CA LEU A 63 -1.56 -0.28 -17.38
C LEU A 63 -2.73 0.03 -16.43
N GLY A 64 -2.95 1.32 -16.10
CA GLY A 64 -4.01 1.80 -15.21
C GLY A 64 -3.53 2.25 -13.82
N ILE A 65 -2.23 2.39 -13.60
CA ILE A 65 -1.70 2.83 -12.30
C ILE A 65 -2.12 4.28 -12.01
N ASP A 66 -2.58 4.53 -10.78
CA ASP A 66 -3.07 5.83 -10.32
C ASP A 66 -2.01 6.62 -9.55
N ALA A 67 -1.14 5.93 -8.83
CA ALA A 67 -0.09 6.58 -8.06
C ALA A 67 1.21 5.76 -8.09
N VAL A 68 2.33 6.48 -8.20
CA VAL A 68 3.66 5.88 -8.07
C VAL A 68 4.21 6.23 -6.69
N TRP A 69 4.53 5.22 -5.90
CA TRP A 69 5.34 5.35 -4.70
C TRP A 69 6.81 5.19 -5.10
N LEU A 70 7.57 6.28 -5.01
CA LEU A 70 9.02 6.26 -5.19
C LEU A 70 9.67 5.77 -3.91
N MET A 71 10.44 4.67 -3.98
CA MET A 71 11.37 4.30 -2.91
C MET A 71 12.33 5.46 -2.61
N PRO A 72 13.02 5.46 -1.45
CA PRO A 72 13.83 6.60 -1.05
C PRO A 72 14.82 7.03 -2.14
N HIS A 73 14.77 8.30 -2.49
CA HIS A 73 15.57 8.90 -3.57
C HIS A 73 16.61 9.88 -3.04
N TYR A 74 16.83 9.88 -1.72
CA TYR A 74 17.75 10.75 -1.02
C TYR A 74 19.19 10.26 -1.12
N PRO A 75 20.21 11.15 -0.97
CA PRO A 75 21.58 10.72 -0.81
C PRO A 75 21.75 9.74 0.34
N ILE A 76 22.50 8.69 0.10
CA ILE A 76 22.73 7.59 1.05
C ILE A 76 24.03 7.85 1.82
N GLY A 77 24.02 7.53 3.14
CA GLY A 77 25.20 7.61 3.99
C GLY A 77 26.36 6.74 3.53
N GLU A 78 27.58 7.14 3.91
CA GLU A 78 28.81 6.42 3.60
C GLU A 78 29.34 5.64 4.81
N VAL A 79 29.04 6.12 6.03
CA VAL A 79 29.49 5.46 7.26
C VAL A 79 28.69 4.21 7.56
N GLY A 80 29.35 3.07 7.48
CA GLY A 80 28.72 1.77 7.68
C GLY A 80 27.94 1.28 6.45
N ARG A 81 28.15 1.87 5.27
CA ARG A 81 27.48 1.53 4.01
C ARG A 81 27.57 0.02 3.73
N LYS A 82 26.44 -0.59 3.39
CA LYS A 82 26.31 -2.01 3.05
C LYS A 82 26.29 -2.18 1.53
N GLY A 83 26.95 -3.21 0.99
CA GLY A 83 27.08 -3.40 -0.45
C GLY A 83 27.78 -2.25 -1.16
N SER A 84 27.60 -2.12 -2.45
CA SER A 84 28.23 -1.06 -3.24
C SER A 84 27.53 0.29 -3.16
N LEU A 85 26.17 0.29 -3.04
CA LEU A 85 25.33 1.48 -3.10
C LEU A 85 24.66 1.85 -1.76
N GLY A 86 24.68 0.94 -0.79
CA GLY A 86 24.07 1.16 0.53
C GLY A 86 22.58 0.98 0.59
N SER A 87 22.03 1.09 1.80
CA SER A 87 20.59 1.03 2.04
C SER A 87 19.91 2.31 1.58
N TYR A 88 18.79 2.17 0.85
CA TYR A 88 17.91 3.27 0.49
C TYR A 88 17.44 4.06 1.73
N TYR A 89 17.35 3.39 2.88
CA TYR A 89 16.81 3.93 4.13
C TYR A 89 17.89 4.58 5.02
N SER A 90 19.15 4.60 4.60
CA SER A 90 20.25 5.31 5.30
C SER A 90 20.35 6.74 4.79
N ILE A 91 19.39 7.60 5.18
CA ILE A 91 19.20 8.95 4.63
C ILE A 91 20.29 9.91 5.11
N ARG A 92 21.04 10.50 4.17
CA ARG A 92 22.07 11.50 4.46
C ARG A 92 21.54 12.94 4.48
N ASP A 93 20.63 13.28 3.55
CA ASP A 93 19.99 14.60 3.49
C ASP A 93 18.53 14.47 3.00
N TYR A 94 17.58 14.88 3.82
CA TYR A 94 16.14 14.82 3.51
C TYR A 94 15.66 15.79 2.42
N ARG A 95 16.49 16.77 2.00
CA ARG A 95 16.10 17.80 1.03
C ARG A 95 16.95 17.75 -0.25
N ALA A 96 17.58 16.62 -0.52
CA ALA A 96 18.38 16.42 -1.72
C ALA A 96 17.96 15.15 -2.44
N VAL A 97 18.24 15.09 -3.73
CA VAL A 97 18.17 13.89 -4.56
C VAL A 97 19.55 13.25 -4.61
N ASP A 98 19.64 11.92 -4.53
CA ASP A 98 20.89 11.19 -4.71
C ASP A 98 21.47 11.50 -6.10
N PRO A 99 22.71 11.97 -6.21
CA PRO A 99 23.35 12.28 -7.48
C PRO A 99 23.37 11.11 -8.48
N GLU A 100 23.35 9.87 -8.00
CA GLU A 100 23.24 8.69 -8.87
C GLU A 100 21.88 8.55 -9.52
N LEU A 101 20.82 9.06 -8.90
CA LEU A 101 19.44 9.04 -9.41
C LEU A 101 19.13 10.27 -10.26
N GLY A 102 19.88 11.37 -10.09
CA GLY A 102 19.69 12.63 -10.80
C GLY A 102 19.75 13.87 -9.93
N THR A 103 18.98 14.87 -10.28
CA THR A 103 18.92 16.19 -9.63
C THR A 103 17.51 16.50 -9.11
N LEU A 104 17.36 17.56 -8.32
CA LEU A 104 16.03 18.10 -7.96
C LEU A 104 15.21 18.48 -9.22
N ALA A 105 15.85 18.98 -10.27
CA ALA A 105 15.16 19.30 -11.52
C ALA A 105 14.61 18.06 -12.24
N ASP A 106 15.32 16.92 -12.14
CA ASP A 106 14.85 15.64 -12.68
C ASP A 106 13.68 15.10 -11.84
N PHE A 107 13.71 15.25 -10.52
CA PHE A 107 12.58 14.94 -9.65
C PHE A 107 11.36 15.77 -10.02
N ASP A 108 11.50 17.09 -10.17
CA ASP A 108 10.42 17.98 -10.59
C ASP A 108 9.87 17.60 -11.98
N ALA A 109 10.74 17.19 -12.90
CA ALA A 109 10.33 16.74 -14.22
C ALA A 109 9.52 15.42 -14.13
N PHE A 110 9.95 14.49 -13.28
CA PHE A 110 9.22 13.25 -13.01
C PHE A 110 7.82 13.53 -12.46
N VAL A 111 7.72 14.36 -11.41
CA VAL A 111 6.44 14.73 -10.78
C VAL A 111 5.52 15.43 -11.79
N ARG A 112 6.03 16.41 -12.53
CA ARG A 112 5.24 17.08 -13.57
C ARG A 112 4.72 16.13 -14.64
N ARG A 113 5.54 15.15 -15.06
CA ARG A 113 5.12 14.14 -16.05
C ARG A 113 4.05 13.20 -15.47
N ALA A 114 4.22 12.74 -14.24
CA ALA A 114 3.21 11.94 -13.55
C ALA A 114 1.86 12.68 -13.47
N HIS A 115 1.88 13.94 -13.04
CA HIS A 115 0.68 14.78 -12.96
C HIS A 115 0.03 15.03 -14.32
N ALA A 116 0.83 15.25 -15.37
CA ALA A 116 0.32 15.41 -16.74
C ALA A 116 -0.40 14.15 -17.26
N LEU A 117 -0.02 12.98 -16.76
CA LEU A 117 -0.68 11.69 -17.00
C LEU A 117 -1.83 11.39 -16.03
N GLY A 118 -2.14 12.30 -15.10
CA GLY A 118 -3.20 12.13 -14.09
C GLY A 118 -2.80 11.20 -12.93
N MET A 119 -1.52 10.90 -12.77
CA MET A 119 -1.00 10.04 -11.71
C MET A 119 -0.52 10.87 -10.51
N LYS A 120 -0.60 10.29 -9.31
CA LYS A 120 -0.06 10.85 -8.08
C LYS A 120 1.35 10.32 -7.79
N VAL A 121 2.13 11.06 -6.99
CA VAL A 121 3.48 10.68 -6.58
C VAL A 121 3.58 10.65 -5.07
N LEU A 122 3.82 9.47 -4.50
CA LEU A 122 4.11 9.28 -3.09
C LEU A 122 5.62 9.16 -2.89
N ILE A 123 6.10 9.76 -1.82
CA ILE A 123 7.53 9.80 -1.46
C ILE A 123 7.74 8.90 -0.26
N ASP A 124 8.76 8.05 -0.30
CA ASP A 124 9.14 7.26 0.88
C ASP A 124 9.77 8.17 1.95
N TRP A 125 9.31 8.06 3.19
CA TRP A 125 9.72 8.92 4.28
C TRP A 125 10.25 8.14 5.47
N VAL A 126 11.55 8.25 5.71
CA VAL A 126 12.24 7.56 6.81
C VAL A 126 12.29 8.47 8.03
N ALA A 127 11.33 8.35 8.94
CA ALA A 127 11.22 9.23 10.09
C ALA A 127 11.99 8.75 11.33
N ASN A 128 12.18 7.43 11.49
CA ASN A 128 12.76 6.86 12.70
C ASN A 128 14.26 7.15 12.86
N HIS A 129 15.01 7.27 11.77
CA HIS A 129 16.46 7.35 11.78
C HIS A 129 17.01 8.09 10.56
N THR A 130 18.29 8.41 10.59
CA THR A 130 19.09 8.90 9.46
C THR A 130 20.30 8.01 9.25
N SER A 131 21.14 8.31 8.26
CA SER A 131 22.48 7.74 8.19
C SER A 131 23.38 8.24 9.35
N ARG A 132 24.49 7.55 9.58
CA ARG A 132 25.46 7.93 10.64
C ARG A 132 26.36 9.12 10.28
N ASP A 133 26.30 9.59 9.06
CA ASP A 133 26.94 10.79 8.53
C ASP A 133 25.91 11.76 7.93
N ALA A 134 24.67 11.68 8.41
CA ALA A 134 23.62 12.60 8.00
C ALA A 134 23.99 14.05 8.27
N ARG A 135 23.54 14.92 7.38
CA ARG A 135 23.75 16.38 7.50
C ARG A 135 23.28 16.91 8.85
N TRP A 136 22.18 16.39 9.37
CA TRP A 136 21.64 16.79 10.69
C TRP A 136 22.57 16.42 11.86
N LEU A 137 23.38 15.37 11.75
CA LEU A 137 24.38 15.06 12.79
C LEU A 137 25.47 16.11 12.91
N ALA A 138 25.78 16.80 11.80
CA ALA A 138 26.78 17.86 11.76
C ALA A 138 26.21 19.26 12.05
N GLU A 139 24.95 19.52 11.62
CA GLU A 139 24.37 20.87 11.61
C GLU A 139 23.38 21.11 12.76
N CYS A 140 22.77 20.06 13.34
CA CYS A 140 21.77 20.18 14.39
C CYS A 140 22.38 19.90 15.78
N PRO A 141 21.71 20.37 16.86
CA PRO A 141 22.11 20.05 18.23
C PRO A 141 22.22 18.54 18.48
N ALA A 142 23.12 18.15 19.35
CA ALA A 142 23.41 16.74 19.63
C ALA A 142 22.23 15.96 20.20
N ASP A 143 21.26 16.63 20.82
CA ASP A 143 20.00 16.10 21.38
C ASP A 143 18.90 15.85 20.35
N TRP A 144 19.22 16.00 19.05
CA TRP A 144 18.34 15.51 17.96
C TRP A 144 18.39 13.99 17.83
N TYR A 145 19.40 13.35 18.40
CA TYR A 145 19.60 11.91 18.30
C TYR A 145 19.63 11.26 19.68
N GLU A 146 18.99 10.11 19.81
CA GLU A 146 19.15 9.27 20.99
C GLU A 146 20.63 8.88 21.13
N ARG A 147 21.15 8.90 22.36
CA ARG A 147 22.56 8.61 22.62
C ARG A 147 22.74 7.51 23.66
N ASP A 148 23.73 6.68 23.43
CA ASP A 148 24.16 5.66 24.41
C ASP A 148 24.92 6.27 25.59
N ALA A 149 25.26 5.46 26.59
CA ALA A 149 25.99 5.88 27.77
C ALA A 149 27.41 6.47 27.46
N SER A 150 27.91 6.22 26.26
CA SER A 150 29.22 6.80 25.79
C SER A 150 29.03 8.09 24.98
N GLY A 151 27.79 8.56 24.83
CA GLY A 151 27.46 9.77 24.08
C GLY A 151 27.38 9.57 22.55
N ARG A 152 27.43 8.33 22.04
CA ARG A 152 27.32 8.03 20.61
C ARG A 152 25.85 7.89 20.21
N PRO A 153 25.46 8.29 18.99
CA PRO A 153 24.12 8.03 18.48
C PRO A 153 23.74 6.54 18.59
N VAL A 154 22.53 6.26 19.05
CA VAL A 154 21.99 4.90 19.15
C VAL A 154 21.77 4.34 17.74
N VAL A 155 22.14 3.08 17.54
CA VAL A 155 21.82 2.30 16.34
C VAL A 155 20.48 1.61 16.56
N PRO A 156 19.41 1.97 15.83
CA PRO A 156 18.12 1.33 16.00
C PRO A 156 18.12 -0.07 15.36
N ASN A 157 17.48 -1.04 16.01
CA ASN A 157 17.18 -2.37 15.47
C ASN A 157 18.36 -3.14 14.84
N GLY A 158 19.60 -2.81 15.18
CA GLY A 158 20.79 -3.42 14.58
C GLY A 158 21.14 -2.93 13.16
N TRP A 159 20.50 -1.85 12.70
CA TRP A 159 20.83 -1.19 11.43
C TRP A 159 22.06 -0.30 11.61
N ASP A 160 23.23 -0.91 11.56
CA ASP A 160 24.53 -0.34 11.95
C ASP A 160 25.03 0.81 11.06
N ASP A 161 24.38 1.06 9.93
CA ASP A 161 24.57 2.21 9.04
C ASP A 161 23.66 3.41 9.39
N THR A 162 22.85 3.32 10.47
CA THR A 162 21.88 4.35 10.84
C THR A 162 22.07 4.94 12.23
N ALA A 163 21.42 6.07 12.51
CA ALA A 163 21.41 6.79 13.78
C ALA A 163 19.98 7.20 14.15
N LYS A 164 19.52 6.81 15.34
CA LYS A 164 18.14 7.00 15.80
C LYS A 164 17.86 8.45 16.17
N LEU A 165 16.75 9.02 15.67
CA LEU A 165 16.28 10.35 16.03
C LEU A 165 15.57 10.32 17.40
N ASP A 166 15.73 11.40 18.18
CA ASP A 166 15.09 11.55 19.50
C ASP A 166 13.81 12.38 19.41
N TYR A 167 12.69 11.69 19.38
CA TYR A 167 11.36 12.32 19.34
C TYR A 167 10.88 12.92 20.67
N THR A 168 11.65 12.83 21.75
CA THR A 168 11.43 13.64 22.96
C THR A 168 11.74 15.10 22.72
N ASN A 169 12.64 15.38 21.76
CA ASN A 169 13.00 16.72 21.32
C ASN A 169 12.01 17.24 20.24
N ARG A 170 11.25 18.28 20.57
CA ARG A 170 10.30 18.90 19.64
C ARG A 170 10.95 19.57 18.42
N ALA A 171 12.24 19.91 18.47
CA ALA A 171 12.94 20.44 17.31
C ALA A 171 13.12 19.39 16.21
N VAL A 172 13.24 18.11 16.56
CA VAL A 172 13.21 16.99 15.59
C VAL A 172 11.88 16.96 14.84
N TRP A 173 10.76 17.13 15.55
CA TRP A 173 9.42 17.21 14.93
C TRP A 173 9.35 18.32 13.89
N GLN A 174 9.84 19.51 14.28
CA GLN A 174 9.86 20.65 13.37
C GLN A 174 10.72 20.38 12.14
N GLY A 175 11.94 19.85 12.32
CA GLY A 175 12.84 19.52 11.23
C GLY A 175 12.24 18.50 10.26
N GLN A 176 11.62 17.44 10.78
CA GLN A 176 10.94 16.41 9.98
C GLN A 176 9.78 17.02 9.17
N ILE A 177 8.88 17.75 9.84
CA ILE A 177 7.71 18.36 9.18
C ILE A 177 8.14 19.39 8.13
N ASP A 178 9.17 20.18 8.39
CA ASP A 178 9.66 21.17 7.44
C ASP A 178 10.33 20.52 6.22
N ALA A 179 10.97 19.37 6.40
CA ALA A 179 11.53 18.60 5.31
C ALA A 179 10.41 17.91 4.47
N MET A 180 9.37 17.36 5.11
CA MET A 180 8.19 16.84 4.40
C MET A 180 7.48 17.95 3.63
N ARG A 181 7.30 19.12 4.26
CA ARG A 181 6.66 20.27 3.61
C ARG A 181 7.43 20.74 2.37
N PHE A 182 8.75 20.72 2.38
CA PHE A 182 9.59 21.04 1.22
C PHE A 182 9.18 20.21 -0.01
N TRP A 183 9.04 18.90 0.13
CA TRP A 183 8.64 18.04 -0.99
C TRP A 183 7.20 18.26 -1.46
N LEU A 184 6.29 18.61 -0.55
CA LEU A 184 4.90 18.87 -0.92
C LEU A 184 4.72 20.25 -1.56
N ALA A 185 5.28 21.30 -0.95
CA ALA A 185 5.00 22.67 -1.33
C ALA A 185 5.85 23.17 -2.51
N GLU A 186 7.10 22.70 -2.59
CA GLU A 186 8.07 23.19 -3.57
C GLU A 186 8.26 22.21 -4.73
N HIS A 187 8.11 20.90 -4.48
CA HIS A 187 8.38 19.84 -5.46
C HIS A 187 7.16 19.00 -5.84
N GLY A 188 5.97 19.33 -5.33
CA GLY A 188 4.69 18.82 -5.83
C GLY A 188 4.36 17.38 -5.46
N GLY A 189 5.01 16.76 -4.47
CA GLY A 189 4.62 15.44 -3.96
C GLY A 189 3.15 15.39 -3.52
N ASP A 190 2.50 14.24 -3.62
CA ASP A 190 1.09 14.07 -3.29
C ASP A 190 0.86 13.38 -1.94
N GLY A 191 1.89 12.79 -1.37
CA GLY A 191 1.81 12.09 -0.10
C GLY A 191 3.10 11.37 0.25
N PHE A 192 3.02 10.59 1.33
CA PHE A 192 4.17 9.84 1.83
C PHE A 192 3.80 8.40 2.18
N ARG A 193 4.71 7.48 1.89
CA ARG A 193 4.81 6.20 2.57
C ARG A 193 5.81 6.38 3.71
N CYS A 194 5.37 6.14 4.93
CA CYS A 194 6.18 6.39 6.12
C CYS A 194 6.77 5.09 6.65
N ASP A 195 8.09 4.99 6.49
CA ASP A 195 8.91 3.87 6.89
C ASP A 195 8.79 3.59 8.40
N MET A 196 8.58 2.32 8.77
CA MET A 196 8.51 1.83 10.15
C MET A 196 7.70 2.77 11.07
N ALA A 197 6.52 3.18 10.63
CA ALA A 197 5.72 4.23 11.26
C ALA A 197 5.42 3.98 12.75
N MET A 198 5.32 2.71 13.16
CA MET A 198 5.09 2.29 14.54
C MET A 198 6.27 2.57 15.49
N LEU A 199 7.48 2.82 14.96
CA LEU A 199 8.66 3.17 15.76
C LEU A 199 8.74 4.66 16.11
N VAL A 200 7.82 5.47 15.58
CA VAL A 200 7.74 6.93 15.78
C VAL A 200 6.46 7.25 16.55
N PRO A 201 6.49 8.16 17.55
CA PRO A 201 5.31 8.47 18.35
C PRO A 201 4.11 8.91 17.52
N ILE A 202 2.91 8.39 17.83
CA ILE A 202 1.68 8.74 17.12
C ILE A 202 1.38 10.24 17.18
N GLU A 203 1.73 10.91 18.27
CA GLU A 203 1.53 12.35 18.45
C GLU A 203 2.34 13.16 17.42
N PHE A 204 3.52 12.68 17.03
CA PHE A 204 4.26 13.29 15.92
C PHE A 204 3.48 13.16 14.61
N TRP A 205 2.98 11.95 14.29
CA TRP A 205 2.24 11.71 13.06
C TRP A 205 0.95 12.51 12.99
N GLN A 206 0.23 12.65 14.11
CA GLN A 206 -0.95 13.48 14.21
C GLN A 206 -0.64 14.97 13.94
N GLU A 207 0.42 15.49 14.53
CA GLU A 207 0.85 16.88 14.29
C GLU A 207 1.35 17.08 12.85
N ALA A 208 2.15 16.12 12.32
CA ALA A 208 2.61 16.13 10.95
C ALA A 208 1.44 16.12 9.97
N ALA A 209 0.51 15.18 10.10
CA ALA A 209 -0.68 15.08 9.26
C ALA A 209 -1.50 16.37 9.27
N ARG A 210 -1.76 16.94 10.47
CA ARG A 210 -2.49 18.19 10.63
C ARG A 210 -1.83 19.35 9.88
N ARG A 211 -0.51 19.50 10.03
CA ARG A 211 0.25 20.61 9.43
C ARG A 211 0.44 20.45 7.93
N LEU A 212 0.67 19.24 7.47
CA LEU A 212 0.87 18.93 6.05
C LEU A 212 -0.45 19.01 5.27
N ARG A 213 -1.58 18.57 5.84
CA ARG A 213 -2.91 18.75 5.24
C ARG A 213 -3.33 20.20 5.14
N ALA A 214 -2.80 21.09 5.97
CA ALA A 214 -3.00 22.54 5.82
C ALA A 214 -2.28 23.10 4.57
N VAL A 215 -1.21 22.44 4.10
CA VAL A 215 -0.49 22.78 2.86
C VAL A 215 -1.12 22.10 1.64
N LYS A 216 -1.44 20.80 1.78
CA LYS A 216 -2.02 19.96 0.74
C LYS A 216 -3.23 19.21 1.29
N PRO A 217 -4.46 19.74 1.09
CA PRO A 217 -5.67 19.16 1.67
C PRO A 217 -5.95 17.71 1.26
N ASP A 218 -5.54 17.29 0.06
CA ASP A 218 -5.66 15.93 -0.49
C ASP A 218 -4.42 15.05 -0.25
N LEU A 219 -3.58 15.43 0.73
CA LEU A 219 -2.43 14.65 1.16
C LEU A 219 -2.83 13.21 1.50
N PHE A 220 -2.03 12.25 1.02
CA PHE A 220 -2.17 10.84 1.36
C PHE A 220 -1.01 10.36 2.23
N LEU A 221 -1.31 9.69 3.33
CA LEU A 221 -0.33 9.12 4.25
C LEU A 221 -0.53 7.62 4.39
N LEU A 222 0.48 6.85 4.01
CA LEU A 222 0.55 5.40 4.12
C LEU A 222 1.57 5.02 5.21
N ALA A 223 1.13 4.31 6.23
CA ALA A 223 2.01 3.78 7.27
C ALA A 223 2.56 2.40 6.88
N GLU A 224 3.88 2.23 6.92
CA GLU A 224 4.45 0.89 7.00
C GLU A 224 4.29 0.37 8.44
N ALA A 225 3.17 -0.20 8.71
CA ALA A 225 2.74 -0.76 9.99
C ALA A 225 1.35 -1.37 9.81
N GLU A 226 0.87 -2.15 10.76
CA GLU A 226 -0.50 -2.70 10.71
C GLU A 226 -1.36 -2.28 11.93
N GLU A 227 -0.76 -1.56 12.87
CA GLU A 227 -1.37 -1.15 14.12
C GLU A 227 -2.52 -0.15 13.92
N ASP A 228 -3.70 -0.47 14.48
CA ASP A 228 -4.94 0.28 14.24
C ASP A 228 -4.92 1.69 14.83
N TYR A 229 -4.13 1.93 15.90
CA TYR A 229 -4.01 3.26 16.51
C TYR A 229 -3.42 4.31 15.55
N LEU A 230 -2.71 3.89 14.49
CA LEU A 230 -2.15 4.80 13.48
C LEU A 230 -3.22 5.51 12.66
N PHE A 231 -4.43 4.97 12.62
CA PHE A 231 -5.57 5.64 11.99
C PHE A 231 -6.13 6.80 12.81
N ASP A 232 -5.74 6.95 14.10
CA ASP A 232 -6.22 8.10 14.89
C ASP A 232 -5.60 9.41 14.42
N ARG A 233 -6.29 10.07 13.49
CA ARG A 233 -5.96 11.41 12.94
C ARG A 233 -4.59 11.53 12.25
N ALA A 234 -3.99 10.42 11.86
CA ALA A 234 -2.67 10.41 11.23
C ALA A 234 -2.75 9.86 9.80
N PHE A 235 -2.88 8.55 9.64
CA PHE A 235 -2.75 7.87 8.37
C PHE A 235 -4.07 7.56 7.68
N ASP A 236 -4.05 7.54 6.34
CA ASP A 236 -5.18 7.15 5.49
C ASP A 236 -5.15 5.65 5.19
N ALA A 237 -3.95 5.07 5.16
CA ALA A 237 -3.72 3.66 4.88
C ALA A 237 -2.60 3.09 5.75
N SER A 238 -2.64 1.77 5.96
CA SER A 238 -1.57 0.98 6.56
C SER A 238 -1.39 -0.33 5.80
N TYR A 239 -0.32 -1.05 6.09
CA TYR A 239 -0.05 -2.34 5.45
C TYR A 239 -0.98 -3.44 5.95
N ALA A 240 -1.22 -4.45 5.09
CA ALA A 240 -1.90 -5.70 5.43
C ALA A 240 -0.88 -6.83 5.64
N TRP A 241 0.06 -6.66 6.59
CA TRP A 241 1.15 -7.62 6.81
C TRP A 241 0.64 -9.03 7.16
N ARG A 242 -0.37 -9.12 8.04
CA ARG A 242 -0.97 -10.41 8.41
C ARG A 242 -1.60 -11.11 7.22
N LEU A 243 -2.28 -10.36 6.33
CA LEU A 243 -2.83 -10.95 5.11
C LEU A 243 -1.72 -11.45 4.18
N TYR A 244 -0.66 -10.65 4.00
CA TYR A 244 0.50 -11.05 3.21
C TYR A 244 1.10 -12.37 3.71
N HIS A 245 1.35 -12.48 5.02
CA HIS A 245 1.87 -13.72 5.62
C HIS A 245 0.91 -14.90 5.46
N LEU A 246 -0.40 -14.68 5.68
CA LEU A 246 -1.41 -15.72 5.49
C LEU A 246 -1.49 -16.21 4.04
N MET A 247 -1.41 -15.31 3.05
CA MET A 247 -1.37 -15.71 1.64
C MET A 247 -0.16 -16.61 1.32
N ASN A 248 1.01 -16.27 1.86
CA ASN A 248 2.20 -17.11 1.73
C ASN A 248 2.04 -18.47 2.45
N ASP A 249 1.49 -18.47 3.66
CA ASP A 249 1.29 -19.71 4.44
C ASP A 249 0.24 -20.63 3.78
N VAL A 250 -0.81 -20.07 3.20
CA VAL A 250 -1.79 -20.85 2.42
C VAL A 250 -1.16 -21.41 1.16
N ALA A 251 -0.41 -20.63 0.39
CA ALA A 251 0.28 -21.08 -0.82
C ALA A 251 1.27 -22.21 -0.52
N GLN A 252 1.96 -22.14 0.62
CA GLN A 252 2.90 -23.15 1.11
C GLN A 252 2.22 -24.28 1.91
N GLN A 253 0.89 -24.32 1.95
CA GLN A 253 0.09 -25.34 2.64
C GLN A 253 0.37 -25.45 4.16
N LYS A 254 0.85 -24.38 4.79
CA LYS A 254 1.04 -24.29 6.25
C LYS A 254 -0.27 -24.01 7.00
N CYS A 255 -1.21 -23.35 6.34
CA CYS A 255 -2.57 -23.15 6.82
C CYS A 255 -3.56 -23.21 5.64
N ARG A 256 -4.86 -23.07 5.93
CA ARG A 256 -5.93 -23.08 4.94
C ARG A 256 -6.56 -21.70 4.81
N VAL A 257 -7.45 -21.55 3.83
CA VAL A 257 -8.12 -20.27 3.52
C VAL A 257 -9.03 -19.76 4.65
N ASP A 258 -9.45 -20.62 5.57
CA ASP A 258 -10.19 -20.24 6.78
C ASP A 258 -9.44 -19.19 7.62
N ARG A 259 -8.11 -19.26 7.66
CA ARG A 259 -7.27 -18.26 8.35
C ARG A 259 -7.36 -16.87 7.68
N ILE A 260 -7.49 -16.82 6.36
CA ILE A 260 -7.74 -15.55 5.63
C ILE A 260 -9.13 -15.02 6.00
N ARG A 261 -10.16 -15.88 6.12
CA ARG A 261 -11.49 -15.47 6.59
C ARG A 261 -11.44 -14.87 7.99
N GLU A 262 -10.81 -15.55 8.92
CA GLU A 262 -10.65 -15.06 10.30
C GLU A 262 -10.00 -13.67 10.32
N TYR A 263 -8.94 -13.48 9.50
CA TYR A 263 -8.31 -12.18 9.36
C TYR A 263 -9.30 -11.12 8.85
N LEU A 264 -10.04 -11.40 7.77
CA LEU A 264 -10.98 -10.44 7.19
C LEU A 264 -12.09 -10.02 8.17
N TYR A 265 -12.60 -10.94 8.98
CA TYR A 265 -13.59 -10.60 10.00
C TYR A 265 -12.98 -9.78 11.13
N ALA A 266 -11.84 -10.18 11.65
CA ALA A 266 -11.14 -9.46 12.71
C ALA A 266 -10.74 -8.04 12.28
N ASP A 267 -10.18 -7.88 11.07
CA ASP A 267 -9.76 -6.59 10.56
C ASP A 267 -10.94 -5.61 10.43
N ARG A 268 -12.10 -6.09 9.96
CA ARG A 268 -13.33 -5.28 9.84
C ARG A 268 -13.94 -4.85 11.17
N GLU A 269 -13.65 -5.52 12.27
CA GLU A 269 -14.11 -5.13 13.62
C GLU A 269 -13.26 -4.01 14.22
N HIS A 270 -11.98 -3.92 13.86
CA HIS A 270 -11.00 -3.04 14.48
C HIS A 270 -10.61 -1.84 13.60
N VAL A 271 -10.57 -2.02 12.29
CA VAL A 271 -10.14 -0.98 11.35
C VAL A 271 -11.32 -0.08 10.98
N PRO A 272 -11.15 1.26 11.04
CA PRO A 272 -12.19 2.18 10.59
C PRO A 272 -12.64 1.89 9.15
N THR A 273 -13.93 1.95 8.86
CA THR A 273 -14.49 1.63 7.54
C THR A 273 -13.95 2.50 6.41
N TRP A 274 -13.45 3.68 6.74
CA TRP A 274 -12.85 4.62 5.79
C TRP A 274 -11.37 4.32 5.49
N ALA A 275 -10.66 3.61 6.39
CA ALA A 275 -9.24 3.34 6.27
C ALA A 275 -8.94 2.31 5.18
N LEU A 276 -7.73 2.37 4.62
CA LEU A 276 -7.27 1.47 3.58
C LEU A 276 -6.18 0.54 4.12
N ARG A 277 -6.13 -0.66 3.55
CA ARG A 277 -5.03 -1.62 3.76
C ARG A 277 -4.26 -1.81 2.46
N LEU A 278 -2.98 -1.48 2.46
CA LEU A 278 -2.08 -1.82 1.35
C LEU A 278 -1.96 -3.33 1.26
N MET A 279 -2.52 -3.90 0.19
CA MET A 279 -2.54 -5.34 -0.04
C MET A 279 -1.62 -5.69 -1.21
N PHE A 280 -0.73 -6.64 -1.01
CA PHE A 280 0.34 -6.96 -1.95
C PHE A 280 0.77 -8.42 -1.87
N THR A 281 1.32 -8.92 -2.97
CA THR A 281 2.00 -10.22 -3.04
C THR A 281 3.52 -10.07 -2.97
N SER A 282 4.03 -8.86 -3.24
CA SER A 282 5.44 -8.50 -3.11
C SER A 282 5.61 -7.01 -2.87
N ASN A 283 6.76 -6.62 -2.31
CA ASN A 283 7.30 -5.27 -2.18
C ASN A 283 8.83 -5.36 -2.23
N HIS A 284 9.52 -4.23 -2.08
CA HIS A 284 10.98 -4.17 -2.13
C HIS A 284 11.68 -5.03 -1.08
N ASP A 285 11.13 -5.11 0.15
CA ASP A 285 11.71 -5.92 1.23
C ASP A 285 11.48 -7.41 0.98
N GLU A 286 10.24 -7.79 0.79
CA GLU A 286 9.89 -9.19 0.62
C GLU A 286 10.48 -9.81 -0.64
N ASN A 287 10.60 -9.03 -1.71
CA ASN A 287 11.30 -9.46 -2.91
C ASN A 287 12.78 -9.71 -2.65
N SER A 288 13.45 -8.78 -1.97
CA SER A 288 14.90 -8.87 -1.75
C SER A 288 15.31 -9.87 -0.67
N TRP A 289 14.49 -10.02 0.40
CA TRP A 289 14.86 -10.82 1.58
C TRP A 289 14.18 -12.17 1.65
N SER A 290 12.97 -12.30 1.08
CA SER A 290 12.16 -13.53 1.17
C SER A 290 12.04 -14.27 -0.18
N GLY A 291 12.59 -13.69 -1.25
CA GLY A 291 12.54 -14.26 -2.59
C GLY A 291 11.42 -13.67 -3.46
N SER A 292 11.44 -13.97 -4.74
CA SER A 292 10.40 -13.54 -5.68
C SER A 292 9.02 -14.03 -5.26
N GLU A 293 7.95 -13.39 -5.74
CA GLU A 293 6.59 -13.87 -5.48
C GLU A 293 6.37 -15.29 -6.03
N PHE A 294 7.02 -15.64 -7.14
CA PHE A 294 6.94 -16.97 -7.73
C PHE A 294 7.61 -18.02 -6.84
N ALA A 295 8.76 -17.71 -6.25
CA ALA A 295 9.44 -18.60 -5.30
C ALA A 295 8.60 -18.85 -4.03
N ARG A 296 7.85 -17.83 -3.57
CA ARG A 296 7.06 -17.88 -2.34
C ARG A 296 5.66 -18.46 -2.53
N LEU A 297 4.97 -18.05 -3.58
CA LEU A 297 3.56 -18.38 -3.83
C LEU A 297 3.40 -19.49 -4.88
N GLY A 298 4.41 -19.75 -5.73
CA GLY A 298 4.34 -20.76 -6.79
C GLY A 298 3.09 -20.60 -7.67
N PRO A 299 2.33 -21.68 -7.90
CA PRO A 299 1.12 -21.63 -8.74
C PRO A 299 0.01 -20.72 -8.20
N ALA A 300 0.06 -20.35 -6.91
CA ALA A 300 -0.94 -19.51 -6.28
C ALA A 300 -0.79 -18.02 -6.62
N VAL A 301 0.28 -17.56 -7.28
CA VAL A 301 0.55 -16.15 -7.58
C VAL A 301 -0.69 -15.44 -8.12
N ARG A 302 -1.33 -15.96 -9.18
CA ARG A 302 -2.45 -15.28 -9.84
C ARG A 302 -3.69 -15.17 -8.97
N VAL A 303 -4.06 -16.19 -8.21
CA VAL A 303 -5.24 -16.13 -7.32
C VAL A 303 -4.98 -15.24 -6.11
N MET A 304 -3.76 -15.23 -5.56
CA MET A 304 -3.39 -14.34 -4.45
C MET A 304 -3.32 -12.88 -4.92
N THR A 305 -2.76 -12.61 -6.11
CA THR A 305 -2.82 -11.27 -6.71
C THR A 305 -4.27 -10.83 -6.92
N ALA A 306 -5.12 -11.66 -7.53
CA ALA A 306 -6.55 -11.32 -7.69
C ALA A 306 -7.22 -11.00 -6.36
N LEU A 307 -6.91 -11.75 -5.30
CA LEU A 307 -7.46 -11.53 -3.96
C LEU A 307 -7.15 -10.12 -3.45
N THR A 308 -5.93 -9.61 -3.66
CA THR A 308 -5.55 -8.26 -3.21
C THR A 308 -6.37 -7.15 -3.88
N PHE A 309 -6.94 -7.37 -5.06
CA PHE A 309 -7.81 -6.41 -5.76
C PHE A 309 -9.29 -6.48 -5.34
N LEU A 310 -9.73 -7.63 -4.81
CA LEU A 310 -11.14 -7.93 -4.59
C LEU A 310 -11.62 -7.66 -3.16
N LEU A 311 -10.71 -7.68 -2.19
CA LEU A 311 -11.06 -7.59 -0.78
C LEU A 311 -11.53 -6.18 -0.37
N PRO A 312 -12.33 -6.09 0.71
CA PRO A 312 -12.70 -4.79 1.30
C PRO A 312 -11.48 -4.00 1.76
N GLN A 313 -11.60 -2.66 1.76
CA GLN A 313 -10.56 -1.73 2.23
C GLN A 313 -9.21 -1.87 1.49
N SER A 314 -9.15 -2.63 0.41
CA SER A 314 -7.94 -2.84 -0.35
C SER A 314 -7.42 -1.58 -1.02
N LEU A 315 -6.11 -1.38 -0.93
CA LEU A 315 -5.29 -0.53 -1.79
C LEU A 315 -4.25 -1.45 -2.42
N PRO A 316 -4.48 -1.96 -3.64
CA PRO A 316 -3.55 -2.90 -4.25
C PRO A 316 -2.21 -2.26 -4.59
N LEU A 317 -1.13 -3.00 -4.38
CA LEU A 317 0.23 -2.60 -4.75
C LEU A 317 0.76 -3.53 -5.84
N VAL A 318 1.41 -2.93 -6.84
CA VAL A 318 2.24 -3.62 -7.83
C VAL A 318 3.69 -3.15 -7.63
N TYR A 319 4.61 -4.06 -7.36
CA TYR A 319 6.03 -3.75 -7.22
C TYR A 319 6.75 -3.87 -8.56
N THR A 320 7.81 -3.09 -8.76
CA THR A 320 8.67 -3.07 -9.95
C THR A 320 8.97 -4.49 -10.48
N GLY A 321 8.56 -4.75 -11.72
CA GLY A 321 8.78 -6.03 -12.42
C GLY A 321 7.63 -7.03 -12.31
N GLN A 322 6.72 -6.92 -11.34
CA GLN A 322 5.55 -7.80 -11.23
C GLN A 322 4.66 -7.72 -12.47
N GLU A 323 4.53 -6.55 -13.06
CA GLU A 323 3.71 -6.31 -14.26
C GLU A 323 4.18 -7.09 -15.49
N PHE A 324 5.40 -7.61 -15.46
CA PHE A 324 5.97 -8.47 -16.50
C PHE A 324 6.09 -9.93 -16.06
N GLY A 325 5.73 -10.27 -14.82
CA GLY A 325 5.98 -11.59 -14.25
C GLY A 325 7.47 -11.89 -14.09
N TYR A 326 8.27 -10.89 -13.75
CA TYR A 326 9.72 -11.05 -13.62
C TYR A 326 10.07 -11.82 -12.36
N ASP A 327 10.41 -13.11 -12.53
CA ASP A 327 10.77 -14.02 -11.45
C ASP A 327 12.23 -13.81 -11.03
N HIS A 328 12.44 -12.76 -10.22
CA HIS A 328 13.76 -12.38 -9.73
C HIS A 328 13.68 -11.71 -8.36
N SER A 329 14.69 -11.91 -7.53
CA SER A 329 14.91 -11.23 -6.25
C SER A 329 15.97 -10.17 -6.44
N PHE A 330 15.58 -8.91 -6.44
CA PHE A 330 16.50 -7.80 -6.63
C PHE A 330 17.50 -7.68 -5.47
N ALA A 331 18.76 -7.40 -5.80
CA ALA A 331 19.77 -7.05 -4.80
C ALA A 331 19.41 -5.74 -4.10
N PHE A 332 19.34 -5.78 -2.75
CA PHE A 332 18.92 -4.61 -1.96
C PHE A 332 19.97 -3.50 -1.90
N PHE A 333 21.25 -3.86 -1.75
CA PHE A 333 22.35 -2.91 -1.55
C PHE A 333 23.17 -2.60 -2.79
N ASP A 334 22.84 -3.27 -3.89
CA ASP A 334 23.62 -3.20 -5.12
C ASP A 334 22.73 -2.89 -6.32
N ARG A 335 23.32 -2.61 -7.47
CA ARG A 335 22.59 -2.44 -8.70
C ARG A 335 22.28 -3.79 -9.34
N ASP A 336 21.01 -3.99 -9.65
CA ASP A 336 20.47 -5.24 -10.21
C ASP A 336 19.22 -4.89 -11.05
N PRO A 337 19.40 -4.18 -12.19
CA PRO A 337 18.30 -3.56 -12.89
C PRO A 337 17.36 -4.57 -13.56
N LEU A 338 16.07 -4.25 -13.56
CA LEU A 338 15.09 -4.91 -14.39
C LEU A 338 15.56 -4.87 -15.87
N PRO A 339 15.66 -6.02 -16.56
CA PRO A 339 15.99 -6.04 -17.97
C PRO A 339 14.90 -5.38 -18.81
N ALA A 340 15.19 -5.12 -20.08
CA ALA A 340 14.15 -4.69 -21.01
C ALA A 340 13.08 -5.80 -21.10
N CYS A 341 11.87 -5.46 -20.70
CA CYS A 341 10.71 -6.37 -20.71
C CYS A 341 9.64 -5.81 -21.64
N GLU A 342 9.04 -6.70 -22.41
CA GLU A 342 7.88 -6.37 -23.25
C GLU A 342 6.59 -6.81 -22.56
N PRO A 343 5.47 -6.09 -22.78
CA PRO A 343 4.16 -6.50 -22.33
C PRO A 343 3.82 -7.95 -22.71
N ASN A 344 3.28 -8.70 -21.78
CA ASN A 344 3.00 -10.12 -21.94
C ASN A 344 1.66 -10.52 -21.29
N GLU A 345 1.39 -11.82 -21.14
CA GLU A 345 0.16 -12.32 -20.51
C GLU A 345 -0.03 -11.82 -19.06
N THR A 346 1.07 -11.68 -18.28
CA THR A 346 1.01 -11.14 -16.92
C THR A 346 0.67 -9.65 -16.94
N THR A 347 1.23 -8.89 -17.89
CA THR A 347 0.87 -7.48 -18.08
C THR A 347 -0.62 -7.33 -18.38
N GLU A 348 -1.18 -8.19 -19.24
CA GLU A 348 -2.60 -8.17 -19.57
C GLU A 348 -3.47 -8.59 -18.39
N PHE A 349 -3.03 -9.54 -17.57
CA PHE A 349 -3.70 -9.92 -16.35
C PHE A 349 -3.81 -8.74 -15.36
N TYR A 350 -2.71 -8.03 -15.08
CA TYR A 350 -2.74 -6.82 -14.25
C TYR A 350 -3.64 -5.74 -14.85
N ARG A 351 -3.54 -5.49 -16.16
CA ARG A 351 -4.40 -4.49 -16.84
C ARG A 351 -5.88 -4.77 -16.62
N ARG A 352 -6.31 -6.03 -16.71
CA ARG A 352 -7.72 -6.42 -16.50
C ARG A 352 -8.16 -6.31 -15.04
N LEU A 353 -7.31 -6.67 -14.10
CA LEU A 353 -7.62 -6.49 -12.67
C LEU A 353 -7.72 -5.00 -12.30
N ILE A 354 -6.83 -4.18 -12.81
CA ILE A 354 -6.84 -2.73 -12.59
C ILE A 354 -8.09 -2.10 -13.21
N ALA A 355 -8.38 -2.43 -14.47
CA ALA A 355 -9.60 -1.98 -15.14
C ALA A 355 -10.87 -2.40 -14.37
N LEU A 356 -10.96 -3.65 -13.94
CA LEU A 356 -12.07 -4.12 -13.12
C LEU A 356 -12.24 -3.27 -11.84
N ARG A 357 -11.13 -2.95 -11.17
CA ARG A 357 -11.18 -2.14 -9.95
C ARG A 357 -11.67 -0.72 -10.21
N HIS A 358 -11.32 -0.12 -11.34
CA HIS A 358 -11.79 1.20 -11.75
C HIS A 358 -13.25 1.20 -12.18
N ASP A 359 -13.66 0.19 -12.93
CA ASP A 359 -14.98 0.09 -13.56
C ASP A 359 -16.05 -0.46 -12.61
N ALA A 360 -15.66 -1.13 -11.52
CA ALA A 360 -16.59 -1.73 -10.58
C ALA A 360 -16.67 -0.94 -9.27
N PRO A 361 -17.65 -0.03 -9.08
CA PRO A 361 -17.87 0.69 -7.82
C PRO A 361 -17.93 -0.22 -6.59
N ALA A 362 -18.41 -1.46 -6.76
CA ALA A 362 -18.44 -2.46 -5.70
C ALA A 362 -17.06 -2.77 -5.12
N LEU A 363 -15.99 -2.63 -5.90
CA LEU A 363 -14.61 -2.87 -5.45
C LEU A 363 -13.92 -1.64 -4.85
N ALA A 364 -14.52 -0.46 -4.93
CA ALA A 364 -13.99 0.72 -4.27
C ALA A 364 -13.79 0.46 -2.77
N SER A 365 -12.83 1.14 -2.18
CA SER A 365 -12.50 1.05 -0.75
C SER A 365 -13.01 2.25 0.05
N GLY A 366 -12.95 2.16 1.37
CA GLY A 366 -13.49 3.18 2.26
C GLY A 366 -15.02 3.16 2.31
N GLU A 367 -15.63 4.25 2.73
CA GLU A 367 -17.08 4.36 2.99
C GLU A 367 -17.96 4.14 1.74
N ARG A 368 -17.38 4.28 0.54
CA ARG A 368 -18.10 4.06 -0.73
C ARG A 368 -17.93 2.66 -1.28
N GLY A 369 -17.15 1.82 -0.61
CA GLY A 369 -16.94 0.44 -1.00
C GLY A 369 -18.21 -0.39 -0.91
N GLY A 370 -18.35 -1.38 -1.80
CA GLY A 370 -19.45 -2.31 -1.76
C GLY A 370 -19.49 -3.16 -0.50
N SER A 371 -20.67 -3.65 -0.16
CA SER A 371 -20.81 -4.66 0.88
C SER A 371 -19.90 -5.86 0.59
N PHE A 372 -19.54 -6.59 1.62
CA PHE A 372 -18.83 -7.86 1.50
C PHE A 372 -19.72 -8.94 2.12
N VAL A 373 -20.18 -9.87 1.29
CA VAL A 373 -21.03 -10.99 1.71
C VAL A 373 -20.39 -12.28 1.25
N GLU A 374 -20.00 -13.10 2.18
CA GLU A 374 -19.50 -14.44 1.86
C GLU A 374 -20.65 -15.38 1.49
N ILE A 375 -20.49 -16.13 0.40
CA ILE A 375 -21.39 -17.21 0.02
C ILE A 375 -20.84 -18.49 0.65
N ARG A 376 -21.64 -19.16 1.46
CA ARG A 376 -21.26 -20.46 2.03
C ARG A 376 -21.21 -21.52 0.94
N ASN A 377 -20.23 -22.40 1.02
CA ASN A 377 -19.99 -23.48 0.08
C ASN A 377 -19.64 -24.78 0.82
N ASN A 378 -19.61 -25.88 0.08
CA ASN A 378 -19.29 -27.23 0.61
C ASN A 378 -17.81 -27.48 0.92
N ALA A 379 -16.92 -26.57 0.53
CA ALA A 379 -15.47 -26.71 0.65
C ALA A 379 -14.81 -25.46 1.23
N GLU A 380 -15.35 -24.95 2.34
CA GLU A 380 -14.95 -23.69 2.98
C GLU A 380 -13.47 -23.65 3.39
N ASP A 381 -12.78 -24.78 3.46
CA ASP A 381 -11.35 -24.87 3.74
C ASP A 381 -10.46 -24.72 2.48
N CYS A 382 -11.07 -24.71 1.30
CA CYS A 382 -10.40 -24.55 0.00
C CYS A 382 -10.95 -23.38 -0.83
N LEU A 383 -12.27 -23.20 -0.78
CA LEU A 383 -12.97 -22.18 -1.59
C LEU A 383 -13.26 -20.93 -0.77
N LEU A 384 -12.89 -19.78 -1.32
CA LEU A 384 -13.35 -18.47 -0.85
C LEU A 384 -14.31 -17.91 -1.89
N THR A 385 -15.62 -17.83 -1.53
CA THR A 385 -16.68 -17.37 -2.40
C THR A 385 -17.40 -16.20 -1.76
N PHE A 386 -17.45 -15.05 -2.45
CA PHE A 386 -18.05 -13.85 -1.89
C PHE A 386 -18.60 -12.90 -2.95
N VAL A 387 -19.41 -11.96 -2.49
CA VAL A 387 -19.98 -10.89 -3.28
C VAL A 387 -19.53 -9.54 -2.73
N ARG A 388 -19.14 -8.65 -3.64
CA ARG A 388 -19.04 -7.21 -3.41
C ARG A 388 -20.15 -6.53 -4.15
N GLU A 389 -20.92 -5.65 -3.49
CA GLU A 389 -22.12 -5.06 -4.11
C GLU A 389 -22.34 -3.62 -3.66
N THR A 390 -22.66 -2.77 -4.63
CA THR A 390 -23.28 -1.44 -4.46
C THR A 390 -24.61 -1.41 -5.20
N PRO A 391 -25.43 -0.35 -5.06
CA PRO A 391 -26.64 -0.21 -5.88
C PRO A 391 -26.38 -0.19 -7.39
N GLU A 392 -25.18 0.14 -7.85
CA GLU A 392 -24.82 0.30 -9.26
C GLU A 392 -24.11 -0.92 -9.86
N ASN A 393 -23.48 -1.74 -9.03
CA ASN A 393 -22.61 -2.81 -9.52
C ASN A 393 -22.49 -3.98 -8.54
N ARG A 394 -22.34 -5.19 -9.09
CA ARG A 394 -22.08 -6.40 -8.33
C ARG A 394 -20.88 -7.15 -8.91
N VAL A 395 -19.98 -7.58 -8.03
CA VAL A 395 -18.88 -8.48 -8.35
C VAL A 395 -19.03 -9.75 -7.50
N VAL A 396 -19.00 -10.91 -8.16
CA VAL A 396 -19.00 -12.23 -7.50
C VAL A 396 -17.63 -12.85 -7.73
N ALA A 397 -16.99 -13.26 -6.67
CA ALA A 397 -15.70 -13.94 -6.71
C ALA A 397 -15.82 -15.39 -6.26
N LEU A 398 -15.33 -16.32 -7.08
CA LEU A 398 -15.22 -17.74 -6.81
C LEU A 398 -13.73 -18.08 -6.89
N LEU A 399 -13.09 -18.41 -5.77
CA LEU A 399 -11.65 -18.60 -5.70
C LEU A 399 -11.34 -19.96 -5.06
N ASN A 400 -10.70 -20.85 -5.80
CA ASN A 400 -10.07 -22.03 -5.21
C ASN A 400 -8.66 -21.64 -4.73
N VAL A 401 -8.53 -21.49 -3.43
CA VAL A 401 -7.30 -21.04 -2.75
C VAL A 401 -6.59 -22.28 -2.15
N SER A 402 -6.55 -23.36 -2.92
CA SER A 402 -5.89 -24.62 -2.56
C SER A 402 -5.19 -25.25 -3.77
N PRO A 403 -4.22 -26.15 -3.58
CA PRO A 403 -3.56 -26.85 -4.69
C PRO A 403 -4.41 -27.94 -5.35
N TYR A 404 -5.58 -28.24 -4.78
CA TYR A 404 -6.40 -29.38 -5.20
C TYR A 404 -7.53 -28.93 -6.12
N GLU A 405 -7.92 -29.81 -7.07
CA GLU A 405 -9.22 -29.66 -7.72
C GLU A 405 -10.33 -29.87 -6.69
N VAL A 406 -11.26 -28.94 -6.62
CA VAL A 406 -12.38 -28.96 -5.69
C VAL A 406 -13.69 -29.03 -6.47
N HIS A 407 -14.60 -29.91 -6.06
CA HIS A 407 -15.98 -29.90 -6.52
C HIS A 407 -16.75 -28.83 -5.74
N ALA A 408 -17.03 -27.70 -6.39
CA ALA A 408 -17.81 -26.60 -5.85
C ALA A 408 -19.29 -26.93 -6.00
N ASP A 409 -19.99 -27.10 -4.88
CA ASP A 409 -21.41 -27.43 -4.79
C ASP A 409 -22.06 -26.51 -3.74
N PHE A 410 -22.78 -25.48 -4.21
CA PHE A 410 -23.40 -24.49 -3.31
C PHE A 410 -24.48 -23.64 -4.00
N ASP A 411 -25.38 -23.08 -3.20
CA ASP A 411 -26.43 -22.17 -3.66
C ASP A 411 -25.93 -20.72 -3.70
N THR A 412 -26.15 -20.04 -4.82
CA THR A 412 -25.86 -18.60 -5.00
C THR A 412 -27.01 -17.69 -4.57
N GLY A 413 -28.20 -18.27 -4.37
CA GLY A 413 -29.38 -17.52 -3.91
C GLY A 413 -29.73 -16.35 -4.84
N ILE A 414 -29.84 -15.17 -4.26
CA ILE A 414 -30.21 -13.92 -4.96
C ILE A 414 -29.11 -13.41 -5.92
N TYR A 415 -27.94 -14.02 -5.88
CA TYR A 415 -26.83 -13.62 -6.73
C TYR A 415 -26.80 -14.33 -8.08
N ALA A 416 -27.69 -15.29 -8.33
CA ALA A 416 -27.88 -15.90 -9.64
C ALA A 416 -28.23 -14.85 -10.71
N GLY A 417 -27.81 -15.10 -11.96
CA GLY A 417 -28.12 -14.19 -13.07
C GLY A 417 -27.04 -14.11 -14.13
N GLY A 418 -27.25 -13.22 -15.09
CA GLY A 418 -26.29 -12.94 -16.15
C GLY A 418 -25.16 -12.01 -15.67
N TYR A 419 -23.93 -12.36 -15.99
CA TYR A 419 -22.70 -11.62 -15.68
C TYR A 419 -21.81 -11.58 -16.92
N ALA A 420 -20.72 -10.80 -16.81
CA ALA A 420 -19.54 -10.94 -17.65
C ALA A 420 -18.38 -11.46 -16.76
N ASP A 421 -17.59 -12.38 -17.29
CA ASP A 421 -16.30 -12.71 -16.68
C ASP A 421 -15.37 -11.51 -16.82
N ALA A 422 -14.81 -11.05 -15.70
CA ALA A 422 -14.04 -9.81 -15.65
C ALA A 422 -12.68 -9.90 -16.38
N LEU A 423 -12.16 -11.13 -16.57
CA LEU A 423 -10.87 -11.33 -17.22
C LEU A 423 -11.01 -11.65 -18.70
N THR A 424 -12.08 -12.27 -19.14
CA THR A 424 -12.28 -12.65 -20.55
C THR A 424 -13.28 -11.77 -21.27
N GLY A 425 -14.18 -11.12 -20.55
CA GLY A 425 -15.32 -10.36 -21.11
C GLY A 425 -16.47 -11.25 -21.57
N GLU A 426 -16.36 -12.57 -21.46
CA GLU A 426 -17.38 -13.50 -21.88
C GLU A 426 -18.64 -13.40 -21.02
N ARG A 427 -19.79 -13.56 -21.67
CA ARG A 427 -21.07 -13.61 -20.94
C ARG A 427 -21.21 -14.95 -20.22
N VAL A 428 -21.49 -14.91 -18.94
CA VAL A 428 -21.62 -16.06 -18.05
C VAL A 428 -22.98 -16.01 -17.36
N GLN A 429 -23.70 -17.14 -17.37
CA GLN A 429 -24.86 -17.32 -16.53
C GLN A 429 -24.44 -17.96 -15.20
N LEU A 430 -24.49 -17.20 -14.11
CA LEU A 430 -24.34 -17.76 -12.77
C LEU A 430 -25.68 -18.40 -12.37
N CYS A 431 -25.69 -19.71 -12.26
CA CYS A 431 -26.89 -20.47 -11.87
C CYS A 431 -27.23 -20.23 -10.39
N SER A 432 -28.47 -20.49 -9.98
CA SER A 432 -28.89 -20.46 -8.57
C SER A 432 -28.20 -21.51 -7.71
N HIS A 433 -27.74 -22.57 -8.35
CA HIS A 433 -26.92 -23.62 -7.77
C HIS A 433 -25.68 -23.81 -8.63
N VAL A 434 -24.50 -23.75 -8.03
CA VAL A 434 -23.20 -24.03 -8.64
C VAL A 434 -22.87 -25.49 -8.37
N ASP A 435 -22.57 -26.21 -9.41
CA ASP A 435 -22.14 -27.62 -9.39
C ASP A 435 -21.05 -27.78 -10.46
N GLU A 436 -19.81 -27.46 -10.10
CA GLU A 436 -18.68 -27.47 -11.04
C GLU A 436 -17.36 -27.87 -10.38
N ARG A 437 -16.42 -28.33 -11.19
CA ARG A 437 -15.04 -28.59 -10.73
C ARG A 437 -14.20 -27.36 -10.92
N MET A 438 -13.55 -26.91 -9.85
CA MET A 438 -12.59 -25.82 -9.87
C MET A 438 -11.17 -26.37 -9.70
N PRO A 439 -10.31 -26.24 -10.71
CA PRO A 439 -8.89 -26.64 -10.58
C PRO A 439 -8.20 -25.94 -9.42
N GLY A 440 -7.13 -26.53 -8.89
CA GLY A 440 -6.32 -25.89 -7.85
C GLY A 440 -5.79 -24.52 -8.30
N TRP A 441 -5.81 -23.55 -7.38
CA TRP A 441 -5.36 -22.16 -7.61
C TRP A 441 -6.09 -21.44 -8.75
N SER A 442 -7.30 -21.90 -9.08
CA SER A 442 -8.14 -21.26 -10.10
C SER A 442 -9.13 -20.28 -9.48
N PHE A 443 -9.62 -19.37 -10.31
CA PHE A 443 -10.64 -18.43 -9.86
C PHE A 443 -11.48 -17.92 -11.02
N ARG A 444 -12.67 -17.41 -10.69
CA ARG A 444 -13.57 -16.68 -11.59
C ARG A 444 -14.02 -15.40 -10.90
N ILE A 445 -14.02 -14.32 -11.64
CA ILE A 445 -14.50 -13.03 -11.18
C ILE A 445 -15.58 -12.58 -12.14
N LEU A 446 -16.80 -12.51 -11.64
CA LEU A 446 -17.98 -12.19 -12.43
C LEU A 446 -18.48 -10.80 -12.05
N THR A 447 -18.74 -9.95 -13.04
CA THR A 447 -19.22 -8.58 -12.80
C THR A 447 -20.46 -8.27 -13.60
N ARG A 448 -21.35 -7.43 -13.05
CA ARG A 448 -22.51 -6.87 -13.77
C ARG A 448 -22.91 -5.52 -13.21
N PRO A 449 -23.40 -4.58 -14.04
CA PRO A 449 -24.19 -3.44 -13.58
C PRO A 449 -25.48 -3.91 -12.90
N MET A 450 -26.02 -3.12 -11.97
CA MET A 450 -27.26 -3.39 -11.26
C MET A 450 -28.40 -2.54 -11.79
#